data_e85004c6cc1a969e514cd9bf0687425b
#
_entry.id   e85004c6cc1a969e514cd9bf0687425b
#
_cell.length_a   1.000
_cell.length_b   1.000
_cell.length_c   1.000
_cell.angle_alpha   90.00
_cell.angle_beta   90.00
_cell.angle_gamma   90.00
#
_symmetry.space_group_name_H-M   'P 1'
#
loop_
_entity.id
_entity.type
_entity.pdbx_description
1 polymer ?
#
loop_
_entity_poly.entity_id
_entity_poly.type
_entity_poly.pdbx_seq_one_letter_code
_entity_poly.pdbx_strand_id
1 'polypeptide(L)'
;MSRTQVGRPTARALALTLLLALLLPASGAAQASGPLVRYGKWVLAAGAVTMNLLAAQAHSRADRAYDAIEDACFENSSRCILGPDGAYADPVLEDLYQTSLDYDSEARRWLIAGETALIGATALFVLELTRKTHKPDNIPFEPEIRSLRQATGVGVRVAW
;
A
#
# COMPACT_ATOMS: atom_id res chain seq x y z
N MET A 1 -40.13 -1.31 20.96
CA MET A 1 -38.69 -1.08 21.02
C MET A 1 -38.15 -1.11 19.59
N SER A 2 -38.01 0.08 18.96
CA SER A 2 -37.58 0.25 17.58
C SER A 2 -36.05 0.24 17.55
N ARG A 3 -35.44 -0.80 16.94
CA ARG A 3 -34.00 -0.84 16.65
C ARG A 3 -33.75 0.02 15.43
N THR A 4 -33.15 1.17 15.62
CA THR A 4 -32.56 1.98 14.56
C THR A 4 -31.40 1.18 13.92
N GLN A 5 -31.64 0.69 12.71
CA GLN A 5 -30.57 0.13 11.87
C GLN A 5 -29.66 1.30 11.44
N VAL A 6 -28.51 1.43 12.08
CA VAL A 6 -27.43 2.27 11.60
C VAL A 6 -26.89 1.60 10.34
N GLY A 7 -27.24 2.15 9.18
CA GLY A 7 -26.77 1.67 7.88
C GLY A 7 -25.24 1.72 7.85
N ARG A 8 -24.61 0.55 7.71
CA ARG A 8 -23.16 0.45 7.46
C ARG A 8 -22.86 1.16 6.14
N PRO A 9 -21.97 2.15 6.12
CA PRO A 9 -21.57 2.77 4.87
C PRO A 9 -21.00 1.67 3.96
N THR A 10 -21.54 1.58 2.74
CA THR A 10 -21.07 0.59 1.76
C THR A 10 -19.59 0.91 1.43
N ALA A 11 -18.77 -0.12 1.24
CA ALA A 11 -17.34 0.03 0.91
C ALA A 11 -17.09 0.99 -0.27
N ARG A 12 -18.08 1.13 -1.17
CA ARG A 12 -18.07 2.08 -2.29
C ARG A 12 -18.15 3.55 -1.82
N ALA A 13 -18.92 3.85 -0.78
CA ALA A 13 -19.02 5.21 -0.24
C ALA A 13 -17.70 5.62 0.43
N LEU A 14 -17.06 4.70 1.16
CA LEU A 14 -15.75 4.95 1.78
C LEU A 14 -14.64 5.13 0.72
N ALA A 15 -14.63 4.34 -0.33
CA ALA A 15 -13.67 4.50 -1.43
C ALA A 15 -13.85 5.85 -2.16
N LEU A 16 -15.10 6.28 -2.37
CA LEU A 16 -15.39 7.56 -3.03
C LEU A 16 -14.99 8.76 -2.17
N THR A 17 -15.22 8.70 -0.85
CA THR A 17 -14.80 9.78 0.07
C THR A 17 -13.27 9.85 0.20
N LEU A 18 -12.57 8.71 0.18
CA LEU A 18 -11.11 8.68 0.21
C LEU A 18 -10.53 9.24 -1.10
N LEU A 19 -11.10 8.86 -2.25
CA LEU A 19 -10.71 9.39 -3.57
C LEU A 19 -10.97 10.90 -3.66
N LEU A 20 -12.10 11.38 -3.15
CA LEU A 20 -12.45 12.79 -3.13
C LEU A 20 -11.53 13.59 -2.20
N ALA A 21 -11.13 13.03 -1.06
CA ALA A 21 -10.15 13.63 -0.15
C ALA A 21 -8.75 13.76 -0.76
N LEU A 22 -8.37 12.81 -1.62
CA LEU A 22 -7.10 12.85 -2.39
C LEU A 22 -7.13 13.87 -3.54
N LEU A 23 -8.32 14.17 -4.08
CA LEU A 23 -8.51 15.14 -5.18
C LEU A 23 -8.70 16.57 -4.69
N LEU A 24 -8.93 16.80 -3.38
CA LEU A 24 -8.97 18.16 -2.84
C LEU A 24 -7.59 18.77 -2.95
N PRO A 25 -7.43 19.89 -3.69
CA PRO A 25 -6.15 20.59 -3.74
C PRO A 25 -5.82 21.02 -2.32
N ALA A 26 -4.75 20.45 -1.77
CA ALA A 26 -4.23 20.83 -0.45
C ALA A 26 -3.65 22.26 -0.52
N SER A 27 -4.54 23.24 -0.63
CA SER A 27 -4.21 24.67 -0.68
C SER A 27 -3.45 25.14 0.58
N GLY A 28 -3.45 24.32 1.64
CA GLY A 28 -2.66 24.56 2.86
C GLY A 28 -1.25 23.92 2.84
N ALA A 29 -0.92 23.08 1.86
CA ALA A 29 0.37 22.40 1.81
C ALA A 29 1.53 23.28 1.29
N ALA A 30 1.26 24.52 0.89
CA ALA A 30 2.28 25.43 0.37
C ALA A 30 3.34 25.84 1.42
N GLN A 31 3.08 25.67 2.71
CA GLN A 31 4.01 26.04 3.80
C GLN A 31 4.64 24.83 4.52
N ALA A 32 4.29 23.60 4.16
CA ALA A 32 4.84 22.40 4.80
C ALA A 32 6.21 21.99 4.19
N SER A 33 7.13 22.94 4.11
CA SER A 33 8.56 22.65 3.85
C SER A 33 9.31 22.23 5.13
N GLY A 34 8.57 21.62 6.08
CA GLY A 34 9.09 21.15 7.34
C GLY A 34 9.71 19.74 7.23
N PRO A 35 10.32 19.26 8.32
CA PRO A 35 10.94 17.93 8.41
C PRO A 35 9.97 16.80 8.03
N LEU A 36 8.67 17.03 8.15
CA LEU A 36 7.64 16.05 7.81
C LEU A 36 7.67 15.65 6.32
N VAL A 37 7.84 16.60 5.40
CA VAL A 37 7.91 16.28 3.96
C VAL A 37 9.25 15.60 3.63
N ARG A 38 10.32 16.02 4.30
CA ARG A 38 11.66 15.47 4.07
C ARG A 38 11.80 14.04 4.55
N TYR A 39 11.25 13.70 5.70
CA TYR A 39 11.39 12.37 6.31
C TYR A 39 10.14 11.50 6.16
N GLY A 40 8.94 12.10 6.04
CA GLY A 40 7.67 11.39 5.97
C GLY A 40 7.59 10.39 4.81
N LYS A 41 8.18 10.70 3.65
CA LYS A 41 8.27 9.79 2.50
C LYS A 41 9.01 8.49 2.84
N TRP A 42 10.10 8.58 3.61
CA TRP A 42 10.89 7.42 4.01
C TRP A 42 10.17 6.57 5.05
N VAL A 43 9.48 7.23 5.99
CA VAL A 43 8.66 6.54 7.00
C VAL A 43 7.52 5.79 6.31
N LEU A 44 6.82 6.42 5.35
CA LEU A 44 5.76 5.77 4.60
C LEU A 44 6.30 4.64 3.71
N ALA A 45 7.45 4.84 3.07
CA ALA A 45 8.06 3.78 2.25
C ALA A 45 8.47 2.58 3.11
N ALA A 46 9.12 2.80 4.26
CA ALA A 46 9.47 1.74 5.20
C ALA A 46 8.22 1.05 5.76
N GLY A 47 7.18 1.82 6.09
CA GLY A 47 5.88 1.30 6.51
C GLY A 47 5.25 0.41 5.44
N ALA A 48 5.25 0.85 4.17
CA ALA A 48 4.73 0.06 3.05
C ALA A 48 5.45 -1.29 2.91
N VAL A 49 6.79 -1.30 2.98
CA VAL A 49 7.58 -2.54 2.93
C VAL A 49 7.21 -3.47 4.10
N THR A 50 7.14 -2.92 5.31
CA THR A 50 6.78 -3.71 6.51
C THR A 50 5.40 -4.33 6.39
N MET A 51 4.39 -3.56 5.95
CA MET A 51 3.02 -4.04 5.78
C MET A 51 2.92 -5.11 4.69
N ASN A 52 3.65 -4.97 3.58
CA ASN A 52 3.71 -6.01 2.56
C ASN A 52 4.36 -7.31 3.06
N LEU A 53 5.40 -7.22 3.90
CA LEU A 53 5.99 -8.40 4.53
C LEU A 53 5.02 -9.10 5.48
N LEU A 54 4.25 -8.33 6.28
CA LEU A 54 3.21 -8.87 7.14
C LEU A 54 2.08 -9.52 6.32
N ALA A 55 1.68 -8.90 5.21
CA ALA A 55 0.72 -9.48 4.29
C ALA A 55 1.21 -10.83 3.72
N ALA A 56 2.46 -10.91 3.27
CA ALA A 56 3.06 -12.14 2.77
C ALA A 56 3.13 -13.24 3.84
N GLN A 57 3.43 -12.88 5.09
CA GLN A 57 3.42 -13.82 6.20
C GLN A 57 2.02 -14.36 6.53
N ALA A 58 1.02 -13.48 6.55
CA ALA A 58 -0.37 -13.88 6.78
C ALA A 58 -0.85 -14.79 5.64
N HIS A 59 -0.59 -14.42 4.39
CA HIS A 59 -0.93 -15.24 3.22
C HIS A 59 -0.29 -16.64 3.28
N SER A 60 1.00 -16.73 3.61
CA SER A 60 1.66 -18.02 3.75
C SER A 60 1.14 -18.90 4.91
N ARG A 61 0.46 -18.28 5.91
CA ARG A 61 -0.25 -19.03 6.95
C ARG A 61 -1.60 -19.52 6.45
N ALA A 62 -2.30 -18.72 5.66
CA ALA A 62 -3.53 -19.13 4.99
C ALA A 62 -3.29 -20.35 4.08
N ASP A 63 -2.24 -20.28 3.25
CA ASP A 63 -1.86 -21.36 2.36
C ASP A 63 -1.58 -22.65 3.13
N ARG A 64 -0.79 -22.58 4.21
CA ARG A 64 -0.49 -23.78 5.03
C ARG A 64 -1.73 -24.40 5.67
N ALA A 65 -2.70 -23.57 6.10
CA ALA A 65 -3.95 -24.08 6.64
C ALA A 65 -4.77 -24.74 5.55
N TYR A 66 -4.76 -24.18 4.34
CA TYR A 66 -5.43 -24.77 3.17
C TYR A 66 -4.76 -26.06 2.69
N ASP A 67 -3.44 -26.09 2.61
CA ASP A 67 -2.67 -27.29 2.27
C ASP A 67 -2.96 -28.45 3.23
N ALA A 68 -3.10 -28.15 4.54
CA ALA A 68 -3.46 -29.16 5.53
C ALA A 68 -4.87 -29.75 5.31
N ILE A 69 -5.81 -28.95 4.76
CA ILE A 69 -7.14 -29.46 4.35
C ILE A 69 -6.98 -30.37 3.14
N GLU A 70 -6.22 -29.96 2.14
CA GLU A 70 -5.99 -30.73 0.92
C GLU A 70 -5.34 -32.08 1.24
N ASP A 71 -4.32 -32.09 2.07
CA ASP A 71 -3.64 -33.31 2.53
C ASP A 71 -4.62 -34.25 3.26
N ALA A 72 -5.44 -33.72 4.19
CA ALA A 72 -6.44 -34.51 4.90
C ALA A 72 -7.52 -35.08 3.96
N CYS A 73 -7.89 -34.34 2.92
CA CYS A 73 -8.82 -34.76 1.89
C CYS A 73 -8.22 -35.84 0.98
N PHE A 74 -6.94 -35.74 0.67
CA PHE A 74 -6.22 -36.73 -0.12
C PHE A 74 -6.09 -38.06 0.62
N GLU A 75 -5.82 -38.02 1.93
CA GLU A 75 -5.75 -39.22 2.78
C GLU A 75 -7.11 -39.89 2.96
N ASN A 76 -8.16 -39.09 3.17
CA ASN A 76 -9.51 -39.59 3.38
C ASN A 76 -10.58 -38.66 2.86
N SER A 77 -11.02 -38.88 1.66
CA SER A 77 -12.04 -38.07 0.97
C SER A 77 -13.40 -38.02 1.70
N SER A 78 -13.70 -38.98 2.59
CA SER A 78 -14.94 -38.95 3.37
C SER A 78 -14.99 -37.84 4.40
N ARG A 79 -13.83 -37.27 4.82
CA ARG A 79 -13.74 -36.15 5.75
C ARG A 79 -14.11 -34.81 5.09
N CYS A 80 -14.00 -34.74 3.78
CA CYS A 80 -14.20 -33.51 2.99
C CYS A 80 -15.63 -33.36 2.47
N ILE A 81 -16.56 -34.08 3.07
CA ILE A 81 -17.97 -33.92 2.77
C ILE A 81 -18.47 -32.61 3.33
N LEU A 82 -19.09 -31.79 2.49
CA LEU A 82 -19.73 -30.55 2.90
C LEU A 82 -21.14 -30.85 3.45
N GLY A 83 -21.48 -30.17 4.53
CA GLY A 83 -22.82 -30.16 5.07
C GLY A 83 -23.79 -29.35 4.19
N PRO A 84 -25.10 -29.37 4.52
CA PRO A 84 -26.12 -28.64 3.78
C PRO A 84 -25.98 -27.10 3.88
N ASP A 85 -25.21 -26.62 4.82
CA ASP A 85 -24.82 -25.22 5.06
C ASP A 85 -23.56 -24.79 4.29
N GLY A 86 -22.91 -25.75 3.61
CA GLY A 86 -21.67 -25.52 2.86
C GLY A 86 -20.40 -25.55 3.74
N ALA A 87 -20.52 -25.82 5.04
CA ALA A 87 -19.38 -26.04 5.93
C ALA A 87 -18.88 -27.50 5.84
N TYR A 88 -17.62 -27.74 6.20
CA TYR A 88 -17.12 -29.12 6.31
C TYR A 88 -17.83 -29.85 7.44
N ALA A 89 -18.27 -31.09 7.18
CA ALA A 89 -18.90 -31.94 8.21
C ALA A 89 -17.90 -32.36 9.30
N ASP A 90 -16.61 -32.42 8.97
CA ASP A 90 -15.54 -32.64 9.95
C ASP A 90 -15.18 -31.30 10.61
N PRO A 91 -15.36 -31.13 11.93
CA PRO A 91 -15.15 -29.88 12.65
C PRO A 91 -13.67 -29.43 12.63
N VAL A 92 -12.72 -30.37 12.45
CA VAL A 92 -11.29 -30.02 12.37
C VAL A 92 -10.98 -29.37 11.03
N LEU A 93 -11.57 -29.88 9.94
CA LEU A 93 -11.39 -29.27 8.62
C LEU A 93 -12.11 -27.92 8.52
N GLU A 94 -13.27 -27.78 9.15
CA GLU A 94 -13.98 -26.50 9.21
C GLU A 94 -13.16 -25.46 9.95
N ASP A 95 -12.54 -25.82 11.09
CA ASP A 95 -11.67 -24.91 11.87
C ASP A 95 -10.44 -24.47 11.05
N LEU A 96 -9.81 -25.40 10.33
CA LEU A 96 -8.70 -25.09 9.41
C LEU A 96 -9.16 -24.15 8.28
N TYR A 97 -10.34 -24.38 7.72
CA TYR A 97 -10.90 -23.54 6.66
C TYR A 97 -11.18 -22.12 7.18
N GLN A 98 -11.83 -21.99 8.33
CA GLN A 98 -12.06 -20.68 8.95
C GLN A 98 -10.74 -19.98 9.29
N THR A 99 -9.75 -20.71 9.77
CA THR A 99 -8.40 -20.20 10.03
C THR A 99 -7.73 -19.68 8.77
N SER A 100 -7.87 -20.39 7.64
CA SER A 100 -7.31 -19.93 6.36
C SER A 100 -7.98 -18.63 5.89
N LEU A 101 -9.30 -18.53 6.02
CA LEU A 101 -10.05 -17.31 5.67
C LEU A 101 -9.67 -16.11 6.53
N ASP A 102 -9.45 -16.33 7.84
CA ASP A 102 -9.05 -15.28 8.77
C ASP A 102 -7.66 -14.74 8.41
N TYR A 103 -6.69 -15.59 8.12
CA TYR A 103 -5.37 -15.17 7.69
C TYR A 103 -5.39 -14.49 6.31
N ASP A 104 -6.22 -14.94 5.38
CA ASP A 104 -6.36 -14.29 4.08
C ASP A 104 -6.99 -12.90 4.21
N SER A 105 -7.98 -12.76 5.10
CA SER A 105 -8.56 -11.46 5.42
C SER A 105 -7.56 -10.51 6.08
N GLU A 106 -6.68 -11.02 6.95
CA GLU A 106 -5.58 -10.28 7.58
C GLU A 106 -4.56 -9.85 6.52
N ALA A 107 -4.14 -10.75 5.65
CA ALA A 107 -3.22 -10.47 4.55
C ALA A 107 -3.74 -9.33 3.67
N ARG A 108 -5.02 -9.37 3.30
CA ARG A 108 -5.68 -8.33 2.51
C ARG A 108 -5.67 -6.97 3.21
N ARG A 109 -5.88 -6.92 4.53
CA ARG A 109 -5.83 -5.65 5.30
C ARG A 109 -4.43 -5.05 5.28
N TRP A 110 -3.40 -5.86 5.50
CA TRP A 110 -2.01 -5.42 5.46
C TRP A 110 -1.61 -4.97 4.06
N LEU A 111 -2.04 -5.67 3.02
CA LEU A 111 -1.77 -5.31 1.62
C LEU A 111 -2.36 -3.92 1.28
N ILE A 112 -3.65 -3.71 1.60
CA ILE A 112 -4.33 -2.42 1.34
C ILE A 112 -3.63 -1.29 2.11
N ALA A 113 -3.24 -1.52 3.36
CA ALA A 113 -2.52 -0.53 4.15
C ALA A 113 -1.12 -0.22 3.56
N GLY A 114 -0.40 -1.25 3.10
CA GLY A 114 0.89 -1.11 2.43
C GLY A 114 0.82 -0.32 1.13
N GLU A 115 -0.16 -0.63 0.28
CA GLU A 115 -0.41 0.09 -0.97
C GLU A 115 -0.76 1.56 -0.72
N THR A 116 -1.60 1.83 0.28
CA THR A 116 -1.97 3.20 0.66
C THR A 116 -0.74 3.99 1.14
N ALA A 117 0.13 3.37 1.95
CA ALA A 117 1.37 3.99 2.40
C ALA A 117 2.33 4.25 1.22
N LEU A 118 2.42 3.34 0.25
CA LEU A 118 3.24 3.50 -0.94
C LEU A 118 2.76 4.66 -1.82
N ILE A 119 1.45 4.79 -2.03
CA ILE A 119 0.85 5.92 -2.75
C ILE A 119 1.19 7.23 -2.04
N GLY A 120 1.06 7.28 -0.71
CA GLY A 120 1.43 8.44 0.10
C GLY A 120 2.91 8.81 -0.02
N ALA A 121 3.81 7.82 0.06
CA ALA A 121 5.25 8.00 -0.13
C ALA A 121 5.57 8.59 -1.51
N THR A 122 4.95 8.03 -2.56
CA THR A 122 5.12 8.46 -3.94
C THR A 122 4.64 9.90 -4.13
N ALA A 123 3.48 10.26 -3.57
CA ALA A 123 2.96 11.62 -3.63
C ALA A 123 3.91 12.63 -2.97
N LEU A 124 4.45 12.31 -1.79
CA LEU A 124 5.44 13.16 -1.12
C LEU A 124 6.74 13.27 -1.92
N PHE A 125 7.16 12.20 -2.57
CA PHE A 125 8.35 12.21 -3.42
C PHE A 125 8.18 13.11 -4.63
N VAL A 126 7.04 13.01 -5.32
CA VAL A 126 6.69 13.87 -6.46
C VAL A 126 6.60 15.34 -6.03
N LEU A 127 5.97 15.63 -4.88
CA LEU A 127 5.91 16.98 -4.33
C LEU A 127 7.30 17.55 -4.04
N GLU A 128 8.22 16.73 -3.53
CA GLU A 128 9.59 17.18 -3.30
C GLU A 128 10.33 17.48 -4.61
N LEU A 129 10.19 16.62 -5.62
CA LEU A 129 10.82 16.82 -6.92
C LEU A 129 10.30 18.09 -7.61
N THR A 130 9.00 18.32 -7.59
CA THR A 130 8.40 19.52 -8.22
C THR A 130 8.75 20.82 -7.49
N ARG A 131 9.07 20.76 -6.19
CA ARG A 131 9.49 21.92 -5.40
C ARG A 131 10.97 22.24 -5.51
N LYS A 132 11.81 21.28 -5.92
CA LYS A 132 13.25 21.46 -6.13
C LYS A 132 13.60 22.20 -7.42
N THR A 133 12.79 23.15 -7.85
CA THR A 133 13.19 24.11 -8.89
C THR A 133 14.18 25.16 -8.37
N HIS A 134 14.51 25.15 -7.08
CA HIS A 134 15.61 25.94 -6.54
C HIS A 134 16.92 25.17 -6.77
N LYS A 135 17.83 25.77 -7.52
CA LYS A 135 19.21 25.27 -7.69
C LYS A 135 19.80 24.98 -6.31
N PRO A 136 20.33 23.78 -6.05
CA PRO A 136 21.12 23.58 -4.85
C PRO A 136 22.37 24.44 -4.97
N ASP A 137 22.53 25.39 -4.09
CA ASP A 137 23.64 26.38 -4.08
C ASP A 137 25.04 25.75 -3.90
N ASN A 138 25.12 24.41 -3.81
CA ASN A 138 26.35 23.68 -3.49
C ASN A 138 26.66 22.52 -4.43
N ILE A 139 26.17 22.54 -5.68
CA ILE A 139 26.69 21.65 -6.71
C ILE A 139 27.93 22.30 -7.30
N PRO A 140 29.15 21.74 -7.11
CA PRO A 140 30.39 22.33 -7.64
C PRO A 140 30.48 22.28 -9.18
N PHE A 141 29.52 21.57 -9.82
CA PHE A 141 29.45 21.42 -11.27
C PHE A 141 28.06 21.76 -11.77
N GLU A 142 27.90 22.85 -12.47
CA GLU A 142 26.65 23.21 -13.16
C GLU A 142 26.78 22.82 -14.64
N PRO A 143 25.97 21.90 -15.17
CA PRO A 143 25.91 21.67 -16.61
C PRO A 143 25.29 22.91 -17.26
N GLU A 144 26.07 23.66 -17.99
CA GLU A 144 25.59 24.83 -18.75
C GLU A 144 25.33 24.43 -20.19
N ILE A 145 24.05 24.44 -20.59
CA ILE A 145 23.67 24.27 -21.99
C ILE A 145 23.48 25.67 -22.58
N ARG A 146 24.45 26.12 -23.36
CA ARG A 146 24.32 27.35 -24.12
C ARG A 146 23.95 27.01 -25.56
N SER A 147 22.78 27.43 -25.99
CA SER A 147 22.45 27.47 -27.39
C SER A 147 22.96 28.81 -27.95
N LEU A 148 24.08 28.76 -28.61
CA LEU A 148 24.52 29.86 -29.45
C LEU A 148 23.73 29.77 -30.78
N ARG A 149 23.36 30.93 -31.36
CA ARG A 149 22.55 31.02 -32.59
C ARG A 149 23.08 30.20 -33.77
N GLN A 150 24.29 29.68 -33.69
CA GLN A 150 24.95 28.90 -34.75
C GLN A 150 25.64 27.62 -34.25
N ALA A 151 25.69 27.36 -32.96
CA ALA A 151 26.28 26.12 -32.40
C ALA A 151 25.66 25.80 -31.03
N THR A 152 25.37 24.51 -30.81
CA THR A 152 24.94 24.02 -29.51
C THR A 152 26.18 23.46 -28.78
N GLY A 153 26.56 24.06 -27.71
CA GLY A 153 27.68 23.60 -26.87
C GLY A 153 27.17 23.13 -25.47
N VAL A 154 27.72 22.06 -24.98
CA VAL A 154 27.54 21.60 -23.60
C VAL A 154 28.82 21.91 -22.83
N GLY A 155 28.71 22.69 -21.76
CA GLY A 155 29.83 23.06 -20.90
C GLY A 155 29.56 22.74 -19.45
N VAL A 156 30.62 22.73 -18.62
CA VAL A 156 30.55 22.62 -17.17
C VAL A 156 31.21 23.89 -16.59
N ARG A 157 30.45 24.61 -15.78
CA ARG A 157 31.00 25.72 -15.00
C ARG A 157 31.46 25.20 -13.66
N VAL A 158 32.72 25.43 -13.31
CA VAL A 158 33.30 25.15 -12.01
C VAL A 158 33.40 26.49 -11.25
N ALA A 159 32.72 26.61 -10.12
CA ALA A 159 32.88 27.74 -9.21
C ALA A 159 33.95 27.37 -8.17
N TRP A 160 34.99 28.22 -8.08
CA TRP A 160 36.08 28.11 -7.07
C TRP A 160 35.73 28.91 -5.84
#